data_df619e7b46333033742ab0c1afaba198
#
_entry.id   df619e7b46333033742ab0c1afaba198
#
_cell.length_a   1.000
_cell.length_b   1.000
_cell.length_c   1.000
_cell.angle_alpha   90.00
_cell.angle_beta   90.00
_cell.angle_gamma   90.00
#
_symmetry.space_group_name_H-M   'P 1'
#
loop_
_entity.id
_entity.type
_entity.pdbx_description
1 polymer ?
#
loop_
_entity_poly.entity_id
_entity_poly.type
_entity_poly.pdbx_seq_one_letter_code
_entity_poly.pdbx_strand_id
1 'polypeptide(L)'
;NQLTAIRNFIQQEVDYIVLAPVTETGWDTVLQEAKDAGIPVIIVDRMVDVSDDSLYTAWVGSNFKLEGQKAMAWLDAYLEAKGRGDEEINLVDIQGTIGASAQIGRTQGFDDAVEAHDNWTTLAQQSGEFTQAKGQEVMESILKQSGDDIDVVYCENDNEAFGAIDAIEAAGYEVGGEEGQILVMSFDTTNAGLTDTLSGKITLDTECNPLHGPRVEEIIKK
;
A
#
# COMPACT_ATOMS: atom_id res chain seq x y z
N ASN A 1 20.77 5.02 2.77
CA ASN A 1 20.32 5.49 1.48
C ASN A 1 20.63 4.44 0.40
N GLN A 2 19.59 3.99 -0.35
CA GLN A 2 19.67 2.86 -1.30
C GLN A 2 20.65 3.15 -2.45
N LEU A 3 20.69 4.37 -2.99
CA LEU A 3 21.63 4.73 -4.06
C LEU A 3 23.09 4.53 -3.64
N THR A 4 23.43 4.91 -2.40
CA THR A 4 24.77 4.70 -1.84
C THR A 4 25.05 3.20 -1.66
N ALA A 5 24.06 2.42 -1.22
CA ALA A 5 24.21 0.97 -1.07
C ALA A 5 24.50 0.28 -2.41
N ILE A 6 23.78 0.65 -3.47
CA ILE A 6 24.00 0.11 -4.82
C ILE A 6 25.43 0.43 -5.30
N ARG A 7 25.90 1.69 -5.14
CA ARG A 7 27.27 2.06 -5.51
C ARG A 7 28.33 1.27 -4.71
N ASN A 8 28.06 1.00 -3.43
CA ASN A 8 28.94 0.14 -2.63
C ASN A 8 28.97 -1.30 -3.16
N PHE A 9 27.83 -1.85 -3.58
CA PHE A 9 27.80 -3.17 -4.21
C PHE A 9 28.52 -3.20 -5.54
N ILE A 10 28.41 -2.15 -6.37
CA ILE A 10 29.18 -2.01 -7.62
C ILE A 10 30.69 -2.02 -7.32
N GLN A 11 31.15 -1.27 -6.30
CA GLN A 11 32.56 -1.24 -5.90
C GLN A 11 33.05 -2.60 -5.35
N GLN A 12 32.15 -3.41 -4.78
CA GLN A 12 32.46 -4.75 -4.27
C GLN A 12 32.42 -5.82 -5.38
N GLU A 13 32.05 -5.42 -6.61
CA GLU A 13 31.97 -6.33 -7.75
C GLU A 13 31.07 -7.54 -7.48
N VAL A 14 29.89 -7.31 -6.87
CA VAL A 14 28.92 -8.38 -6.59
C VAL A 14 28.37 -8.97 -7.89
N ASP A 15 27.96 -10.24 -7.86
CA ASP A 15 27.45 -10.93 -9.05
C ASP A 15 26.05 -10.45 -9.48
N TYR A 16 25.20 -10.05 -8.52
CA TYR A 16 23.83 -9.58 -8.72
C TYR A 16 23.43 -8.54 -7.67
N ILE A 17 22.52 -7.65 -8.03
CA ILE A 17 21.83 -6.76 -7.08
C ILE A 17 20.35 -7.08 -7.12
N VAL A 18 19.74 -7.32 -5.95
CA VAL A 18 18.29 -7.45 -5.79
C VAL A 18 17.81 -6.20 -5.05
N LEU A 19 16.96 -5.43 -5.69
CA LEU A 19 16.52 -4.11 -5.23
C LEU A 19 15.01 -4.09 -4.96
N ALA A 20 14.60 -3.79 -3.72
CA ALA A 20 13.26 -3.36 -3.37
C ALA A 20 13.26 -1.82 -3.26
N PRO A 21 12.83 -1.06 -4.26
CA PRO A 21 12.96 0.39 -4.27
C PRO A 21 11.98 1.05 -3.29
N VAL A 22 12.38 2.14 -2.64
CA VAL A 22 11.48 2.89 -1.74
C VAL A 22 10.47 3.70 -2.56
N THR A 23 10.93 4.37 -3.63
CA THR A 23 10.12 5.17 -4.55
C THR A 23 10.37 4.74 -5.99
N GLU A 24 9.48 5.10 -6.92
CA GLU A 24 9.62 4.71 -8.33
C GLU A 24 10.75 5.46 -9.04
N THR A 25 11.00 6.70 -8.69
CA THR A 25 11.87 7.60 -9.47
C THR A 25 13.26 7.77 -8.89
N GLY A 26 14.20 8.25 -9.73
CA GLY A 26 15.58 8.61 -9.33
C GLY A 26 16.59 7.46 -9.48
N TRP A 27 16.26 6.42 -10.23
CA TRP A 27 17.08 5.20 -10.36
C TRP A 27 17.95 5.16 -11.61
N ASP A 28 17.62 5.91 -12.67
CA ASP A 28 18.29 5.84 -13.98
C ASP A 28 19.82 5.84 -13.87
N THR A 29 20.38 6.81 -13.15
CA THR A 29 21.84 6.96 -13.05
C THR A 29 22.50 5.76 -12.38
N VAL A 30 22.00 5.33 -11.22
CA VAL A 30 22.65 4.23 -10.47
C VAL A 30 22.43 2.87 -11.12
N LEU A 31 21.29 2.66 -11.79
CA LEU A 31 21.06 1.46 -12.57
C LEU A 31 21.93 1.42 -13.84
N GLN A 32 22.17 2.57 -14.46
CA GLN A 32 23.14 2.67 -15.56
C GLN A 32 24.57 2.36 -15.06
N GLU A 33 24.97 2.88 -13.89
CA GLU A 33 26.27 2.56 -13.27
C GLU A 33 26.42 1.04 -13.05
N ALA A 34 25.37 0.36 -12.55
CA ALA A 34 25.37 -1.10 -12.37
C ALA A 34 25.47 -1.85 -13.72
N LYS A 35 24.73 -1.40 -14.72
CA LYS A 35 24.75 -1.96 -16.08
C LYS A 35 26.13 -1.82 -16.72
N ASP A 36 26.77 -0.65 -16.62
CA ASP A 36 28.10 -0.39 -17.16
C ASP A 36 29.19 -1.25 -16.45
N ALA A 37 28.97 -1.58 -15.18
CA ALA A 37 29.80 -2.50 -14.42
C ALA A 37 29.51 -4.00 -14.76
N GLY A 38 28.50 -4.28 -15.59
CA GLY A 38 28.11 -5.64 -15.96
C GLY A 38 27.38 -6.39 -14.85
N ILE A 39 26.82 -5.69 -13.86
CA ILE A 39 26.10 -6.27 -12.71
C ILE A 39 24.59 -6.25 -12.99
N PRO A 40 23.93 -7.41 -13.17
CA PRO A 40 22.48 -7.50 -13.36
C PRO A 40 21.72 -7.04 -12.12
N VAL A 41 20.65 -6.27 -12.32
CA VAL A 41 19.74 -5.83 -11.25
C VAL A 41 18.39 -6.49 -11.41
N ILE A 42 17.89 -7.12 -10.35
CA ILE A 42 16.55 -7.69 -10.28
C ILE A 42 15.73 -6.81 -9.32
N ILE A 43 14.65 -6.24 -9.83
CA ILE A 43 13.73 -5.44 -9.02
C ILE A 43 12.72 -6.38 -8.35
N VAL A 44 12.46 -6.18 -7.06
CA VAL A 44 11.48 -6.98 -6.32
C VAL A 44 10.48 -6.09 -5.59
N ASP A 45 9.28 -6.63 -5.35
CA ASP A 45 8.18 -5.95 -4.68
C ASP A 45 7.72 -4.73 -5.48
N ARG A 46 8.22 -3.56 -5.14
CA ARG A 46 7.90 -2.29 -5.79
C ARG A 46 8.65 -2.13 -7.11
N MET A 47 8.05 -1.37 -8.02
CA MET A 47 8.61 -1.10 -9.34
C MET A 47 9.43 0.19 -9.34
N VAL A 48 10.26 0.37 -10.36
CA VAL A 48 10.96 1.60 -10.71
C VAL A 48 10.36 2.20 -11.98
N ASP A 49 10.32 3.54 -12.06
CA ASP A 49 10.03 4.28 -13.28
C ASP A 49 11.36 4.82 -13.83
N VAL A 50 11.81 4.24 -14.91
CA VAL A 50 13.09 4.54 -15.55
C VAL A 50 12.90 4.79 -17.05
N SER A 51 13.80 5.54 -17.63
CA SER A 51 13.75 5.91 -19.05
C SER A 51 14.04 4.77 -20.02
N ASP A 52 14.66 3.68 -19.56
CA ASP A 52 15.06 2.52 -20.35
C ASP A 52 14.91 1.23 -19.53
N ASP A 53 13.97 0.38 -19.90
CA ASP A 53 13.71 -0.91 -19.24
C ASP A 53 14.90 -1.88 -19.28
N SER A 54 15.90 -1.65 -20.15
CA SER A 54 17.12 -2.42 -20.17
C SER A 54 18.08 -2.14 -19.01
N LEU A 55 17.75 -1.20 -18.11
CA LEU A 55 18.50 -0.87 -16.89
C LEU A 55 18.32 -1.91 -15.78
N TYR A 56 17.34 -2.79 -15.89
CA TYR A 56 17.16 -3.92 -14.97
C TYR A 56 16.88 -5.21 -15.75
N THR A 57 17.17 -6.36 -15.15
CA THR A 57 17.05 -7.66 -15.80
C THR A 57 15.62 -8.18 -15.76
N ALA A 58 14.94 -8.03 -14.63
CA ALA A 58 13.58 -8.48 -14.39
C ALA A 58 12.97 -7.75 -13.20
N TRP A 59 11.63 -7.75 -13.17
CA TRP A 59 10.85 -7.38 -12.00
C TRP A 59 9.99 -8.54 -11.51
N VAL A 60 9.96 -8.74 -10.19
CA VAL A 60 9.11 -9.74 -9.52
C VAL A 60 8.36 -9.02 -8.41
N GLY A 61 7.11 -8.69 -8.63
CA GLY A 61 6.32 -7.90 -7.68
C GLY A 61 4.82 -8.03 -7.88
N SER A 62 4.07 -7.17 -7.21
CA SER A 62 2.62 -7.16 -7.19
C SER A 62 2.04 -6.07 -8.10
N ASN A 63 0.83 -6.31 -8.60
CA ASN A 63 0.06 -5.29 -9.30
C ASN A 63 -0.77 -4.49 -8.28
N PHE A 64 -0.16 -3.48 -7.69
CA PHE A 64 -0.76 -2.67 -6.63
C PHE A 64 -2.04 -1.94 -7.05
N LYS A 65 -2.15 -1.50 -8.32
CA LYS A 65 -3.40 -0.95 -8.83
C LYS A 65 -4.53 -1.99 -8.81
N LEU A 66 -4.24 -3.21 -9.22
CA LEU A 66 -5.22 -4.30 -9.19
C LEU A 66 -5.60 -4.68 -7.74
N GLU A 67 -4.66 -4.60 -6.79
CA GLU A 67 -4.95 -4.79 -5.36
C GLU A 67 -5.97 -3.74 -4.88
N GLY A 68 -5.71 -2.45 -5.13
CA GLY A 68 -6.63 -1.36 -4.80
C GLY A 68 -8.01 -1.54 -5.47
N GLN A 69 -8.04 -1.85 -6.77
CA GLN A 69 -9.28 -2.11 -7.49
C GLN A 69 -10.09 -3.27 -6.90
N LYS A 70 -9.43 -4.36 -6.49
CA LYS A 70 -10.11 -5.50 -5.83
C LYS A 70 -10.65 -5.13 -4.46
N ALA A 71 -9.88 -4.37 -3.68
CA ALA A 71 -10.32 -3.92 -2.36
C ALA A 71 -11.58 -3.04 -2.48
N MET A 72 -11.58 -2.08 -3.41
CA MET A 72 -12.72 -1.18 -3.60
C MET A 72 -13.93 -1.88 -4.24
N ALA A 73 -13.72 -2.82 -5.16
CA ALA A 73 -14.81 -3.66 -5.70
C ALA A 73 -15.43 -4.56 -4.61
N TRP A 74 -14.62 -5.01 -3.64
CA TRP A 74 -15.13 -5.74 -2.49
C TRP A 74 -15.96 -4.82 -1.59
N LEU A 75 -15.53 -3.57 -1.34
CA LEU A 75 -16.27 -2.58 -0.55
C LEU A 75 -17.65 -2.33 -1.15
N ASP A 76 -17.72 -2.08 -2.46
CA ASP A 76 -18.98 -1.89 -3.18
C ASP A 76 -19.94 -3.09 -2.98
N ALA A 77 -19.45 -4.31 -3.27
CA ALA A 77 -20.23 -5.52 -3.07
C ALA A 77 -20.66 -5.76 -1.60
N TYR A 78 -19.80 -5.36 -0.65
CA TYR A 78 -20.08 -5.47 0.77
C TYR A 78 -21.20 -4.51 1.20
N LEU A 79 -21.13 -3.24 0.79
CA LEU A 79 -22.15 -2.24 1.09
C LEU A 79 -23.48 -2.62 0.46
N GLU A 80 -23.49 -3.10 -0.79
CA GLU A 80 -24.70 -3.64 -1.44
C GLU A 80 -25.30 -4.81 -0.63
N ALA A 81 -24.48 -5.75 -0.20
CA ALA A 81 -24.93 -6.91 0.57
C ALA A 81 -25.49 -6.53 1.97
N LYS A 82 -25.02 -5.42 2.54
CA LYS A 82 -25.54 -4.84 3.79
C LYS A 82 -26.76 -3.94 3.57
N GLY A 83 -27.19 -3.71 2.33
CA GLY A 83 -28.31 -2.82 2.00
C GLY A 83 -27.96 -1.32 2.07
N ARG A 84 -26.66 -0.98 2.02
CA ARG A 84 -26.11 0.36 2.12
C ARG A 84 -25.62 0.93 0.78
N GLY A 85 -25.89 0.26 -0.34
CA GLY A 85 -25.38 0.63 -1.66
C GLY A 85 -25.82 2.03 -2.14
N ASP A 86 -26.99 2.50 -1.71
CA ASP A 86 -27.53 3.82 -2.04
C ASP A 86 -27.18 4.91 -0.97
N GLU A 87 -26.46 4.57 0.10
CA GLU A 87 -26.09 5.53 1.14
C GLU A 87 -24.92 6.43 0.70
N GLU A 88 -24.88 7.65 1.23
CA GLU A 88 -23.68 8.50 1.14
C GLU A 88 -22.57 7.86 1.98
N ILE A 89 -21.43 7.57 1.37
CA ILE A 89 -20.28 6.95 2.03
C ILE A 89 -19.09 7.89 2.03
N ASN A 90 -18.60 8.19 3.21
CA ASN A 90 -17.47 9.07 3.44
C ASN A 90 -16.21 8.25 3.73
N LEU A 91 -15.19 8.42 2.88
CA LEU A 91 -13.98 7.62 2.91
C LEU A 91 -12.76 8.47 3.30
N VAL A 92 -11.86 7.83 4.02
CA VAL A 92 -10.51 8.35 4.32
C VAL A 92 -9.50 7.40 3.72
N ASP A 93 -8.47 7.92 3.05
CA ASP A 93 -7.33 7.16 2.55
C ASP A 93 -6.06 7.56 3.34
N ILE A 94 -5.51 6.60 4.09
CA ILE A 94 -4.20 6.71 4.73
C ILE A 94 -3.19 6.08 3.79
N GLN A 95 -2.53 6.95 3.02
CA GLN A 95 -1.61 6.58 1.95
C GLN A 95 -0.26 6.15 2.50
N GLY A 96 0.40 5.24 1.83
CA GLY A 96 1.77 4.86 2.13
C GLY A 96 2.80 5.95 1.86
N THR A 97 4.07 5.54 1.70
CA THR A 97 5.16 6.45 1.35
C THR A 97 4.91 7.04 -0.04
N ILE A 98 4.75 8.35 -0.11
CA ILE A 98 4.45 9.05 -1.38
C ILE A 98 5.54 8.78 -2.42
N GLY A 99 5.12 8.40 -3.62
CA GLY A 99 6.00 8.05 -4.74
C GLY A 99 6.48 6.59 -4.75
N ALA A 100 6.07 5.77 -3.80
CA ALA A 100 6.23 4.32 -3.87
C ALA A 100 5.20 3.71 -4.83
N SER A 101 5.59 2.72 -5.65
CA SER A 101 4.65 2.10 -6.60
C SER A 101 3.45 1.44 -5.92
N ALA A 102 3.62 0.96 -4.69
CA ALA A 102 2.52 0.44 -3.87
C ALA A 102 1.51 1.54 -3.54
N GLN A 103 1.98 2.68 -3.04
CA GLN A 103 1.12 3.84 -2.77
C GLN A 103 0.43 4.33 -4.06
N ILE A 104 1.17 4.57 -5.13
CA ILE A 104 0.63 5.06 -6.41
C ILE A 104 -0.48 4.13 -6.91
N GLY A 105 -0.23 2.83 -6.90
CA GLY A 105 -1.20 1.85 -7.40
C GLY A 105 -2.44 1.72 -6.51
N ARG A 106 -2.27 1.59 -5.20
CA ARG A 106 -3.38 1.45 -4.24
C ARG A 106 -4.24 2.70 -4.20
N THR A 107 -3.63 3.90 -4.14
CA THR A 107 -4.33 5.18 -4.26
C THR A 107 -5.12 5.27 -5.58
N GLN A 108 -4.51 4.89 -6.72
CA GLN A 108 -5.22 4.94 -8.00
C GLN A 108 -6.41 4.00 -8.05
N GLY A 109 -6.31 2.82 -7.45
CA GLY A 109 -7.45 1.89 -7.33
C GLY A 109 -8.58 2.46 -6.48
N PHE A 110 -8.24 3.18 -5.41
CA PHE A 110 -9.19 3.92 -4.57
C PHE A 110 -9.85 5.06 -5.33
N ASP A 111 -9.07 5.95 -5.95
CA ASP A 111 -9.57 7.13 -6.68
C ASP A 111 -10.48 6.73 -7.85
N ASP A 112 -10.07 5.73 -8.65
CA ASP A 112 -10.86 5.21 -9.77
C ASP A 112 -12.26 4.73 -9.28
N ALA A 113 -12.34 4.13 -8.11
CA ALA A 113 -13.59 3.63 -7.53
C ALA A 113 -14.45 4.76 -6.98
N VAL A 114 -13.87 5.71 -6.25
CA VAL A 114 -14.61 6.88 -5.74
C VAL A 114 -15.19 7.70 -6.89
N GLU A 115 -14.40 7.92 -7.96
CA GLU A 115 -14.89 8.65 -9.15
C GLU A 115 -16.06 7.93 -9.85
N ALA A 116 -16.15 6.60 -9.72
CA ALA A 116 -17.21 5.81 -10.32
C ALA A 116 -18.54 5.80 -9.51
N HIS A 117 -18.54 6.29 -8.28
CA HIS A 117 -19.69 6.28 -7.37
C HIS A 117 -20.10 7.70 -6.98
N ASP A 118 -21.25 8.17 -7.47
CA ASP A 118 -21.76 9.52 -7.19
C ASP A 118 -22.06 9.77 -5.70
N ASN A 119 -22.25 8.71 -4.92
CA ASN A 119 -22.56 8.74 -3.48
C ASN A 119 -21.34 8.47 -2.57
N TRP A 120 -20.13 8.38 -3.13
CA TRP A 120 -18.90 8.22 -2.36
C TRP A 120 -18.10 9.53 -2.32
N THR A 121 -17.63 9.91 -1.13
CA THR A 121 -16.88 11.14 -0.93
C THR A 121 -15.58 10.88 -0.20
N THR A 122 -14.45 11.32 -0.74
CA THR A 122 -13.17 11.32 -0.04
C THR A 122 -13.05 12.53 0.89
N LEU A 123 -13.06 12.30 2.21
CA LEU A 123 -12.89 13.35 3.22
C LEU A 123 -11.42 13.78 3.37
N ALA A 124 -10.50 12.82 3.28
CA ALA A 124 -9.07 13.08 3.41
C ALA A 124 -8.24 11.99 2.72
N GLN A 125 -7.09 12.41 2.16
CA GLN A 125 -6.01 11.54 1.73
C GLN A 125 -4.70 12.08 2.31
N GLN A 126 -4.05 11.33 3.19
CA GLN A 126 -2.82 11.75 3.87
C GLN A 126 -1.86 10.58 4.07
N SER A 127 -0.55 10.85 3.89
CA SER A 127 0.46 9.79 4.02
C SER A 127 0.72 9.41 5.48
N GLY A 128 0.58 8.12 5.77
CA GLY A 128 1.03 7.42 6.98
C GLY A 128 2.42 6.79 6.82
N GLU A 129 3.07 6.97 5.65
CA GLU A 129 4.45 6.52 5.37
C GLU A 129 4.67 5.00 5.57
N PHE A 130 3.62 4.19 5.46
CA PHE A 130 3.60 2.76 5.77
C PHE A 130 3.99 2.42 7.22
N THR A 131 3.83 3.36 8.17
CA THR A 131 4.18 3.15 9.57
C THR A 131 2.99 3.30 10.51
N GLN A 132 2.94 2.48 11.58
CA GLN A 132 1.88 2.56 12.59
C GLN A 132 1.83 3.94 13.27
N ALA A 133 2.99 4.46 13.68
CA ALA A 133 3.05 5.72 14.40
C ALA A 133 2.54 6.91 13.55
N LYS A 134 2.87 6.94 12.26
CA LYS A 134 2.41 8.00 11.37
C LYS A 134 0.96 7.81 10.96
N GLY A 135 0.53 6.57 10.73
CA GLY A 135 -0.88 6.25 10.51
C GLY A 135 -1.76 6.70 11.68
N GLN A 136 -1.33 6.45 12.92
CA GLN A 136 -2.01 6.94 14.11
C GLN A 136 -2.08 8.48 14.18
N GLU A 137 -0.94 9.17 13.98
CA GLU A 137 -0.87 10.64 13.98
C GLU A 137 -1.82 11.27 12.95
N VAL A 138 -1.81 10.72 11.74
CA VAL A 138 -2.67 11.16 10.63
C VAL A 138 -4.14 10.94 10.98
N MET A 139 -4.50 9.75 11.44
CA MET A 139 -5.87 9.41 11.80
C MET A 139 -6.40 10.28 12.97
N GLU A 140 -5.59 10.52 14.01
CA GLU A 140 -5.93 11.46 15.10
C GLU A 140 -6.24 12.88 14.60
N SER A 141 -5.52 13.33 13.57
CA SER A 141 -5.76 14.63 12.96
C SER A 141 -7.07 14.66 12.17
N ILE A 142 -7.37 13.60 11.41
CA ILE A 142 -8.58 13.50 10.60
C ILE A 142 -9.82 13.38 11.51
N LEU A 143 -9.76 12.57 12.56
CA LEU A 143 -10.86 12.41 13.52
C LEU A 143 -11.26 13.72 14.20
N LYS A 144 -10.31 14.60 14.50
CA LYS A 144 -10.61 15.93 15.08
C LYS A 144 -11.39 16.85 14.13
N GLN A 145 -11.33 16.61 12.83
CA GLN A 145 -11.96 17.42 11.80
C GLN A 145 -13.29 16.84 11.35
N SER A 146 -13.38 15.52 11.24
CA SER A 146 -14.49 14.84 10.56
C SER A 146 -14.87 13.49 11.19
N GLY A 147 -14.53 13.24 12.47
CA GLY A 147 -14.69 11.92 13.09
C GLY A 147 -16.12 11.37 13.04
N ASP A 148 -17.12 12.22 13.22
CA ASP A 148 -18.54 11.83 13.20
C ASP A 148 -19.07 11.49 11.79
N ASP A 149 -18.32 11.84 10.74
CA ASP A 149 -18.73 11.69 9.34
C ASP A 149 -18.06 10.52 8.64
N ILE A 150 -17.07 9.83 9.26
CA ILE A 150 -16.26 8.80 8.62
C ILE A 150 -16.98 7.46 8.64
N ASP A 151 -17.20 6.87 7.46
CA ASP A 151 -17.74 5.51 7.30
C ASP A 151 -16.63 4.48 7.06
N VAL A 152 -15.62 4.82 6.25
CA VAL A 152 -14.59 3.89 5.80
C VAL A 152 -13.19 4.52 5.92
N VAL A 153 -12.26 3.76 6.48
CA VAL A 153 -10.83 4.09 6.47
C VAL A 153 -10.09 3.03 5.65
N TYR A 154 -9.58 3.45 4.51
CA TYR A 154 -8.73 2.67 3.63
C TYR A 154 -7.28 2.96 4.00
N CYS A 155 -6.58 1.97 4.54
CA CYS A 155 -5.17 2.07 4.91
C CYS A 155 -4.34 1.28 3.90
N GLU A 156 -3.32 1.90 3.33
CA GLU A 156 -2.54 1.25 2.27
C GLU A 156 -1.58 0.15 2.76
N ASN A 157 -1.49 -0.08 4.08
CA ASN A 157 -0.92 -1.30 4.67
C ASN A 157 -1.43 -1.58 6.10
N ASP A 158 -1.09 -2.76 6.63
CA ASP A 158 -1.46 -3.20 7.97
C ASP A 158 -0.92 -2.30 9.09
N ASN A 159 0.32 -1.80 8.97
CA ASN A 159 0.88 -0.93 10.00
C ASN A 159 0.08 0.37 10.14
N GLU A 160 -0.33 0.96 9.02
CA GLU A 160 -1.19 2.15 9.03
C GLU A 160 -2.56 1.83 9.61
N ALA A 161 -3.12 0.65 9.26
CA ALA A 161 -4.40 0.19 9.81
C ALA A 161 -4.34 0.02 11.34
N PHE A 162 -3.27 -0.56 11.88
CA PHE A 162 -3.10 -0.67 13.33
C PHE A 162 -3.08 0.70 14.01
N GLY A 163 -2.34 1.66 13.43
CA GLY A 163 -2.30 3.03 13.94
C GLY A 163 -3.65 3.74 13.84
N ALA A 164 -4.35 3.57 12.73
CA ALA A 164 -5.68 4.13 12.55
C ALA A 164 -6.69 3.56 13.56
N ILE A 165 -6.69 2.24 13.78
CA ILE A 165 -7.55 1.57 14.76
C ILE A 165 -7.27 2.11 16.18
N ASP A 166 -5.98 2.21 16.56
CA ASP A 166 -5.60 2.78 17.87
C ASP A 166 -6.15 4.19 18.05
N ALA A 167 -6.08 5.06 17.02
CA ALA A 167 -6.59 6.41 17.06
C ALA A 167 -8.13 6.47 17.13
N ILE A 168 -8.82 5.64 16.34
CA ILE A 168 -10.29 5.55 16.30
C ILE A 168 -10.83 5.11 17.65
N GLU A 169 -10.31 4.03 18.23
CA GLU A 169 -10.72 3.50 19.53
C GLU A 169 -10.41 4.51 20.67
N ALA A 170 -9.25 5.19 20.62
CA ALA A 170 -8.89 6.21 21.61
C ALA A 170 -9.80 7.45 21.54
N ALA A 171 -10.35 7.78 20.38
CA ALA A 171 -11.30 8.86 20.19
C ALA A 171 -12.74 8.49 20.63
N GLY A 172 -12.98 7.21 20.96
CA GLY A 172 -14.27 6.71 21.45
C GLY A 172 -15.19 6.18 20.36
N TYR A 173 -14.69 6.00 19.13
CA TYR A 173 -15.42 5.34 18.06
C TYR A 173 -15.14 3.83 18.07
N GLU A 174 -16.00 3.05 17.42
CA GLU A 174 -15.85 1.61 17.25
C GLU A 174 -15.44 1.30 15.80
N VAL A 175 -14.56 0.29 15.63
CA VAL A 175 -14.19 -0.24 14.32
C VAL A 175 -14.93 -1.54 14.05
N GLY A 176 -15.27 -1.78 12.78
CA GLY A 176 -15.92 -3.03 12.37
C GLY A 176 -16.82 -2.85 11.15
N GLY A 177 -17.67 -3.84 10.91
CA GLY A 177 -18.57 -3.88 9.75
C GLY A 177 -20.07 -3.74 10.10
N GLU A 178 -20.40 -3.39 11.34
CA GLU A 178 -21.78 -3.18 11.75
C GLU A 178 -22.18 -1.70 11.68
N GLU A 179 -23.49 -1.43 11.72
CA GLU A 179 -24.00 -0.06 11.68
C GLU A 179 -23.44 0.80 12.81
N GLY A 180 -22.95 2.00 12.48
CA GLY A 180 -22.36 2.94 13.42
C GLY A 180 -20.90 2.67 13.74
N GLN A 181 -20.28 1.65 13.17
CA GLN A 181 -18.84 1.38 13.26
C GLN A 181 -18.10 1.92 12.04
N ILE A 182 -16.85 2.32 12.23
CA ILE A 182 -15.95 2.70 11.13
C ILE A 182 -15.34 1.45 10.52
N LEU A 183 -15.59 1.21 9.23
CA LEU A 183 -15.03 0.11 8.50
C LEU A 183 -13.56 0.37 8.17
N VAL A 184 -12.66 -0.54 8.57
CA VAL A 184 -11.22 -0.43 8.27
C VAL A 184 -10.82 -1.47 7.24
N MET A 185 -10.17 -1.00 6.17
CA MET A 185 -9.59 -1.82 5.11
C MET A 185 -8.06 -1.72 5.15
N SER A 186 -7.39 -2.80 4.79
CA SER A 186 -5.94 -2.91 4.86
C SER A 186 -5.35 -3.75 3.71
N PHE A 187 -4.01 -3.74 3.62
CA PHE A 187 -3.21 -4.54 2.70
C PHE A 187 -2.02 -5.17 3.42
N ASP A 188 -1.46 -6.19 2.82
CA ASP A 188 -0.30 -7.03 3.16
C ASP A 188 -0.69 -8.35 3.81
N THR A 189 -1.75 -8.40 4.58
CA THR A 189 -2.25 -9.61 5.25
C THR A 189 -1.16 -10.26 6.12
N THR A 190 -0.52 -9.44 6.97
CA THR A 190 0.45 -9.94 7.94
C THR A 190 -0.23 -10.81 9.00
N ASN A 191 0.54 -11.57 9.79
CA ASN A 191 -0.03 -12.36 10.89
C ASN A 191 -0.84 -11.50 11.87
N ALA A 192 -0.43 -10.26 12.11
CA ALA A 192 -1.14 -9.33 12.97
C ALA A 192 -2.42 -8.82 12.26
N GLY A 193 -2.35 -8.46 10.97
CA GLY A 193 -3.50 -8.09 10.16
C GLY A 193 -4.57 -9.18 10.11
N LEU A 194 -4.16 -10.44 9.89
CA LEU A 194 -5.06 -11.60 9.96
C LEU A 194 -5.72 -11.75 11.34
N THR A 195 -5.00 -11.48 12.43
CA THR A 195 -5.55 -11.53 13.79
C THR A 195 -6.63 -10.46 13.97
N ASP A 196 -6.39 -9.24 13.50
CA ASP A 196 -7.35 -8.15 13.58
C ASP A 196 -8.54 -8.36 12.62
N THR A 197 -8.32 -9.01 11.48
CA THR A 197 -9.40 -9.42 10.58
C THR A 197 -10.30 -10.49 11.24
N LEU A 198 -9.70 -11.48 11.88
CA LEU A 198 -10.45 -12.52 12.62
C LEU A 198 -11.22 -11.96 13.82
N SER A 199 -10.72 -10.91 14.45
CA SER A 199 -11.43 -10.23 15.55
C SER A 199 -12.51 -9.24 15.06
N GLY A 200 -12.55 -8.93 13.76
CA GLY A 200 -13.48 -7.96 13.17
C GLY A 200 -13.03 -6.51 13.23
N LYS A 201 -11.82 -6.22 13.70
CA LYS A 201 -11.25 -4.86 13.71
C LYS A 201 -10.88 -4.37 12.33
N ILE A 202 -10.29 -5.24 11.51
CA ILE A 202 -10.10 -5.02 10.08
C ILE A 202 -11.20 -5.78 9.34
N THR A 203 -11.97 -5.08 8.53
CA THR A 203 -13.10 -5.67 7.81
C THR A 203 -12.68 -6.33 6.51
N LEU A 204 -11.67 -5.78 5.84
CA LEU A 204 -10.99 -6.37 4.68
C LEU A 204 -9.49 -6.21 4.83
N ASP A 205 -8.75 -7.30 4.62
CA ASP A 205 -7.30 -7.29 4.48
C ASP A 205 -6.92 -7.96 3.16
N THR A 206 -6.28 -7.21 2.26
CA THR A 206 -5.93 -7.66 0.92
C THR A 206 -4.49 -8.19 0.91
N GLU A 207 -4.31 -9.46 0.53
CA GLU A 207 -2.98 -10.07 0.48
C GLU A 207 -2.06 -9.37 -0.53
N CYS A 208 -0.82 -9.04 -0.08
CA CYS A 208 0.32 -8.73 -0.92
C CYS A 208 1.46 -9.70 -0.59
N ASN A 209 1.71 -10.68 -1.46
CA ASN A 209 2.60 -11.79 -1.16
C ASN A 209 4.09 -11.39 -1.25
N PRO A 210 4.88 -11.44 -0.15
CA PRO A 210 6.28 -11.03 -0.12
C PRO A 210 7.26 -12.14 -0.57
N LEU A 211 6.79 -13.32 -0.95
CA LEU A 211 7.62 -14.49 -1.23
C LEU A 211 8.27 -14.45 -2.62
N HIS A 212 9.07 -13.42 -2.88
CA HIS A 212 9.75 -13.22 -4.17
C HIS A 212 11.02 -14.07 -4.32
N GLY A 213 11.64 -14.50 -3.22
CA GLY A 213 12.93 -15.20 -3.19
C GLY A 213 13.04 -16.40 -4.14
N PRO A 214 12.11 -17.37 -4.15
CA PRO A 214 12.17 -18.52 -5.06
C PRO A 214 12.17 -18.10 -6.53
N ARG A 215 11.41 -17.10 -6.92
CA ARG A 215 11.35 -16.60 -8.30
C ARG A 215 12.64 -15.86 -8.68
N VAL A 216 13.22 -15.09 -7.77
CA VAL A 216 14.52 -14.42 -7.95
C VAL A 216 15.62 -15.47 -8.15
N GLU A 217 15.65 -16.53 -7.34
CA GLU A 217 16.60 -17.65 -7.49
C GLU A 217 16.50 -18.31 -8.87
N GLU A 218 15.29 -18.54 -9.38
CA GLU A 218 15.07 -19.09 -10.72
C GLU A 218 15.63 -18.18 -11.83
N ILE A 219 15.53 -16.86 -11.65
CA ILE A 219 16.06 -15.88 -12.62
C ILE A 219 17.60 -15.90 -12.60
N ILE A 220 18.21 -15.92 -11.42
CA ILE A 220 19.68 -15.93 -11.26
C ILE A 220 20.31 -17.21 -11.84
N LYS A 221 19.60 -18.33 -11.79
CA LYS A 221 20.11 -19.62 -12.32
C LYS A 221 20.02 -19.79 -13.84
N LYS A 222 19.37 -18.86 -14.54
CA LYS A 222 19.24 -18.89 -16.02
C LYS A 222 20.32 -18.11 -16.71
#